data_912ce058f32822540ba4b10aa76d1bdc
#
_entry.id   912ce058f32822540ba4b10aa76d1bdc
#
_cell.length_a   1.000
_cell.length_b   1.000
_cell.length_c   1.000
_cell.angle_alpha   90.00
_cell.angle_beta   90.00
_cell.angle_gamma   90.00
#
_symmetry.space_group_name_H-M   'P 1'
#
loop_
_entity.id
_entity.type
_entity.pdbx_description
1 polymer ?
#
loop_
_entity_poly.entity_id
_entity_poly.type
_entity_poly.pdbx_seq_one_letter_code
_entity_poly.pdbx_strand_id
1 'polypeptide(L)'
;GTRPVIIMQNDVGNYFSPTVTIVPLTSKDKKPGQPTHYRLDMKKYPFLTSSSTALCESPRTLDKRLLKKYLGRIDKADLAKVDDALAAHIGYRIPDAVDTP
;
A
#
# COMPACT_ATOMS: atom_id res chain seq x y z
N GLY A 1 8.51 5.48 15.52
CA GLY A 1 7.09 5.45 15.80
C GLY A 1 6.33 4.43 14.99
N THR A 2 5.09 4.21 15.38
CA THR A 2 4.19 3.28 14.70
C THR A 2 3.49 3.99 13.55
N ARG A 3 3.48 3.36 12.37
CA ARG A 3 2.82 3.91 11.18
C ARG A 3 1.91 2.86 10.55
N PRO A 4 0.79 3.28 9.94
CA PRO A 4 -0.07 2.34 9.25
C PRO A 4 0.58 1.81 7.99
N VAL A 5 0.26 0.56 7.65
CA VAL A 5 0.73 -0.10 6.44
C VAL A 5 -0.42 -0.91 5.85
N ILE A 6 -0.33 -1.20 4.55
CA ILE A 6 -1.27 -2.11 3.89
C ILE A 6 -0.57 -3.46 3.74
N ILE A 7 -1.27 -4.53 4.12
CA ILE A 7 -0.79 -5.90 3.90
C ILE A 7 -1.17 -6.30 2.47
N MET A 8 -0.17 -6.59 1.65
CA MET A 8 -0.34 -6.88 0.22
C MET A 8 -0.22 -8.35 -0.14
N GLN A 9 0.25 -9.18 0.78
CA GLN A 9 0.40 -10.60 0.52
C GLN A 9 -0.96 -11.29 0.45
N ASN A 10 -1.09 -12.32 -0.39
CA ASN A 10 -2.34 -13.08 -0.52
C ASN A 10 -2.69 -13.81 0.78
N ASP A 11 -3.96 -14.21 0.94
CA ASP A 11 -4.45 -14.78 2.19
C ASP A 11 -3.74 -16.09 2.58
N VAL A 12 -3.36 -16.90 1.61
CA VAL A 12 -2.61 -18.14 1.89
C VAL A 12 -1.25 -17.81 2.48
N GLY A 13 -0.52 -16.88 1.85
CA GLY A 13 0.75 -16.40 2.36
C GLY A 13 0.61 -15.74 3.71
N ASN A 14 -0.45 -14.95 3.92
CA ASN A 14 -0.72 -14.31 5.20
C ASN A 14 -0.92 -15.32 6.33
N TYR A 15 -1.52 -16.46 6.02
CA TYR A 15 -1.76 -17.49 7.03
C TYR A 15 -0.50 -18.28 7.38
N PHE A 16 0.24 -18.73 6.37
CA PHE A 16 1.33 -19.71 6.57
C PHE A 16 2.71 -19.10 6.74
N SER A 17 2.97 -17.93 6.16
CA SER A 17 4.29 -17.32 6.22
C SER A 17 4.54 -16.62 7.55
N PRO A 18 5.75 -16.74 8.13
CA PRO A 18 6.12 -15.91 9.29
C PRO A 18 6.33 -14.44 8.94
N THR A 19 6.37 -14.10 7.67
CA THR A 19 6.55 -12.73 7.19
C THR A 19 5.37 -12.27 6.35
N VAL A 20 5.23 -10.95 6.19
CA VAL A 20 4.23 -10.35 5.32
C VAL A 20 4.88 -9.29 4.44
N THR A 21 4.35 -9.12 3.23
CA THR A 21 4.69 -7.99 2.37
C THR A 21 3.75 -6.84 2.68
N ILE A 22 4.31 -5.67 2.93
CA ILE A 22 3.53 -4.47 3.25
C ILE A 22 3.90 -3.33 2.31
N VAL A 23 2.96 -2.40 2.18
CA VAL A 23 3.19 -1.11 1.52
C VAL A 23 2.96 -0.03 2.58
N PRO A 24 3.94 0.86 2.81
CA PRO A 24 3.78 1.89 3.83
C PRO A 24 2.82 2.97 3.38
N LEU A 25 2.14 3.58 4.35
CA LEU A 25 1.28 4.73 4.15
C LEU A 25 1.97 5.98 4.72
N THR A 26 1.82 7.10 4.03
CA THR A 26 2.30 8.41 4.51
C THR A 26 1.18 9.43 4.43
N SER A 27 1.11 10.31 5.42
CA SER A 27 0.22 11.47 5.38
C SER A 27 0.86 12.66 4.65
N LYS A 28 2.13 12.54 4.27
CA LYS A 28 2.91 13.61 3.66
C LYS A 28 3.43 13.19 2.30
N ASP A 29 2.55 13.15 1.29
CA ASP A 29 2.96 12.84 -0.07
C ASP A 29 3.56 14.09 -0.72
N LYS A 30 4.88 14.08 -0.90
CA LYS A 30 5.61 15.19 -1.51
C LYS A 30 5.59 15.16 -3.04
N LYS A 31 5.12 14.08 -3.63
CA LYS A 31 5.09 13.89 -5.08
C LYS A 31 3.74 13.31 -5.53
N PRO A 32 2.65 14.09 -5.37
CA PRO A 32 1.34 13.59 -5.80
C PRO A 32 1.32 13.32 -7.30
N GLY A 33 0.48 12.37 -7.71
CA GLY A 33 0.34 12.02 -9.12
C GLY A 33 1.33 10.99 -9.64
N GLN A 34 2.20 10.46 -8.79
CA GLN A 34 3.10 9.36 -9.20
C GLN A 34 2.29 8.09 -9.47
N PRO A 35 2.60 7.31 -10.53
CA PRO A 35 1.87 6.07 -10.83
C PRO A 35 1.96 5.04 -9.71
N THR A 36 3.01 5.11 -8.86
CA THR A 36 3.23 4.20 -7.74
C THR A 36 2.59 4.69 -6.43
N HIS A 37 1.87 5.82 -6.47
CA HIS A 37 1.19 6.38 -5.30
C HIS A 37 -0.31 6.24 -5.44
N TYR A 38 -0.98 5.86 -4.36
CA TYR A 38 -2.45 5.84 -4.31
C TYR A 38 -2.94 6.39 -2.98
N ARG A 39 -3.81 7.40 -3.05
CA ARG A 39 -4.32 8.08 -1.87
C ARG A 39 -5.57 7.39 -1.32
N LEU A 40 -5.59 7.18 0.00
CA LEU A 40 -6.75 6.69 0.75
C LEU A 40 -7.33 7.84 1.57
N ASP A 41 -8.63 8.11 1.37
CA ASP A 41 -9.31 9.21 2.04
C ASP A 41 -9.75 8.78 3.45
N MET A 42 -9.39 9.57 4.46
CA MET A 42 -9.78 9.32 5.84
C MET A 42 -11.29 9.38 6.06
N LYS A 43 -12.04 10.09 5.19
CA LYS A 43 -13.49 10.13 5.26
C LYS A 43 -14.10 8.77 4.93
N LYS A 44 -13.47 8.01 4.02
CA LYS A 44 -13.89 6.66 3.67
C LYS A 44 -13.38 5.65 4.69
N TYR A 45 -12.21 5.89 5.26
CA TYR A 45 -11.55 4.99 6.20
C TYR A 45 -11.28 5.71 7.52
N PRO A 46 -12.30 5.82 8.39
CA PRO A 46 -12.16 6.60 9.63
C PRO A 46 -11.17 6.00 10.63
N PHE A 47 -10.70 4.76 10.42
CA PHE A 47 -9.62 4.21 11.23
C PHE A 47 -8.26 4.87 10.93
N LEU A 48 -8.13 5.62 9.81
CA LEU A 48 -6.95 6.43 9.54
C LEU A 48 -7.07 7.78 10.26
N THR A 49 -6.00 8.22 10.90
CA THR A 49 -5.98 9.52 11.59
C THR A 49 -5.89 10.69 10.60
N SER A 50 -5.41 10.43 9.39
CA SER A 50 -5.37 11.41 8.30
C SER A 50 -5.41 10.68 6.98
N SER A 51 -5.83 11.37 5.93
CA SER A 51 -5.74 10.81 4.58
C SER A 51 -4.29 10.48 4.28
N SER A 52 -4.08 9.31 3.70
CA SER A 52 -2.73 8.75 3.56
C SER A 52 -2.52 8.23 2.15
N THR A 53 -1.28 8.28 1.70
CA THR A 53 -0.87 7.79 0.38
C THR A 53 -0.09 6.50 0.54
N ALA A 54 -0.48 5.48 -0.22
CA ALA A 54 0.26 4.22 -0.30
C ALA A 54 1.48 4.43 -1.20
N LEU A 55 2.66 4.17 -0.65
CA LEU A 55 3.93 4.31 -1.36
C LEU A 55 4.31 2.95 -1.95
N CYS A 56 3.76 2.65 -3.11
CA CYS A 56 3.93 1.33 -3.73
C CYS A 56 5.31 1.11 -4.35
N GLU A 57 6.15 2.16 -4.40
CA GLU A 57 7.57 2.00 -4.76
C GLU A 57 8.43 1.53 -3.60
N SER A 58 7.84 1.39 -2.41
CA SER A 58 8.58 1.01 -1.19
C SER A 58 7.97 -0.19 -0.48
N PRO A 59 7.63 -1.29 -1.20
CA PRO A 59 7.15 -2.47 -0.52
C PRO A 59 8.24 -3.06 0.36
N ARG A 60 7.85 -3.66 1.49
CA ARG A 60 8.79 -4.26 2.44
C ARG A 60 8.26 -5.58 2.93
N THR A 61 9.19 -6.48 3.27
CA THR A 61 8.89 -7.73 3.95
C THR A 61 9.16 -7.55 5.42
N LEU A 62 8.17 -7.82 6.25
CA LEU A 62 8.28 -7.69 7.70
C LEU A 62 7.94 -9.01 8.38
N ASP A 63 8.58 -9.26 9.53
CA ASP A 63 8.17 -10.31 10.45
C ASP A 63 6.77 -9.96 10.99
N LYS A 64 5.84 -10.91 10.97
CA LYS A 64 4.47 -10.70 11.48
C LYS A 64 4.45 -10.19 12.92
N ARG A 65 5.43 -10.52 13.74
CA ARG A 65 5.51 -10.06 15.13
C ARG A 65 5.67 -8.55 15.25
N LEU A 66 6.08 -7.88 14.17
CA LEU A 66 6.20 -6.43 14.14
C LEU A 66 4.86 -5.73 13.93
N LEU A 67 3.83 -6.46 13.48
CA LEU A 67 2.48 -5.92 13.32
C LEU A 67 1.85 -5.78 14.71
N LYS A 68 1.36 -4.58 15.03
CA LYS A 68 0.88 -4.29 16.38
C LYS A 68 -0.63 -4.28 16.50
N LYS A 69 -1.33 -3.66 15.54
CA LYS A 69 -2.77 -3.44 15.65
C LYS A 69 -3.42 -3.55 14.28
N TYR A 70 -4.51 -4.31 14.23
CA TYR A 70 -5.37 -4.33 13.05
C TYR A 70 -6.26 -3.08 13.07
N LEU A 71 -6.16 -2.27 12.02
CA LEU A 71 -6.92 -1.02 11.93
C LEU A 71 -8.25 -1.18 11.18
N GLY A 72 -8.28 -2.05 10.18
CA GLY A 72 -9.45 -2.23 9.36
C GLY A 72 -9.08 -2.77 8.00
N ARG A 73 -10.03 -2.76 7.08
CA ARG A 73 -9.84 -3.30 5.73
C ARG A 73 -10.17 -2.23 4.70
N ILE A 74 -9.34 -2.11 3.66
CA ILE A 74 -9.68 -1.28 2.49
C ILE A 74 -10.58 -2.10 1.56
N ASP A 75 -11.43 -1.43 0.80
CA ASP A 75 -12.36 -2.12 -0.10
C ASP A 75 -11.63 -2.66 -1.33
N LYS A 76 -12.35 -3.51 -2.08
CA LYS A 76 -11.77 -4.18 -3.24
C LYS A 76 -11.37 -3.20 -4.35
N ALA A 77 -12.13 -2.13 -4.53
CA ALA A 77 -11.85 -1.15 -5.57
C ALA A 77 -10.55 -0.40 -5.27
N ASP A 78 -10.36 0.04 -4.02
CA ASP A 78 -9.13 0.70 -3.62
C ASP A 78 -7.94 -0.26 -3.62
N LEU A 79 -8.15 -1.51 -3.17
CA LEU A 79 -7.09 -2.52 -3.20
C LEU A 79 -6.62 -2.78 -4.64
N ALA A 80 -7.54 -2.84 -5.61
CA ALA A 80 -7.18 -3.01 -7.01
C ALA A 80 -6.29 -1.86 -7.51
N LYS A 81 -6.56 -0.63 -7.06
CA LYS A 81 -5.72 0.53 -7.42
C LYS A 81 -4.34 0.47 -6.78
N VAL A 82 -4.26 -0.01 -5.54
CA VAL A 82 -2.96 -0.23 -4.88
C VAL A 82 -2.19 -1.33 -5.61
N ASP A 83 -2.86 -2.41 -6.01
CA ASP A 83 -2.25 -3.48 -6.79
C ASP A 83 -1.69 -2.96 -8.12
N ASP A 84 -2.43 -2.10 -8.83
CA ASP A 84 -1.99 -1.49 -10.08
C ASP A 84 -0.73 -0.62 -9.84
N ALA A 85 -0.73 0.16 -8.77
CA ALA A 85 0.43 1.00 -8.43
C ALA A 85 1.66 0.16 -8.08
N LEU A 86 1.47 -0.96 -7.37
CA LEU A 86 2.55 -1.89 -7.09
C LEU A 86 3.06 -2.57 -8.36
N ALA A 87 2.16 -2.96 -9.26
CA ALA A 87 2.52 -3.54 -10.56
C ALA A 87 3.33 -2.55 -11.40
N ALA A 88 2.99 -1.26 -11.35
CA ALA A 88 3.76 -0.23 -12.02
C ALA A 88 5.20 -0.15 -11.47
N HIS A 89 5.35 -0.26 -10.14
CA HIS A 89 6.67 -0.24 -9.51
C HIS A 89 7.57 -1.39 -9.98
N ILE A 90 7.02 -2.60 -10.05
CA ILE A 90 7.81 -3.77 -10.46
C ILE A 90 7.96 -3.90 -11.99
N GLY A 91 7.39 -2.96 -12.75
CA GLY A 91 7.48 -2.97 -14.21
C GLY A 91 6.53 -3.93 -14.90
N TYR A 92 5.64 -4.57 -14.17
CA TYR A 92 4.66 -5.49 -14.75
C TYR A 92 3.64 -4.75 -15.61
N ARG A 93 3.26 -3.53 -15.17
CA ARG A 93 2.31 -2.70 -15.92
C ARG A 93 2.74 -1.24 -15.81
N ILE A 94 3.26 -0.71 -16.93
CA ILE A 94 3.70 0.68 -16.99
C ILE A 94 2.56 1.50 -17.61
N PRO A 95 2.05 2.54 -16.92
CA PRO A 95 1.02 3.40 -17.48
C PRO A 95 1.48 4.10 -18.77
N ASP A 96 0.57 4.22 -19.74
CA ASP A 96 0.87 4.82 -21.04
C ASP A 96 1.34 6.28 -20.93
N ALA A 97 0.92 6.96 -19.88
CA ALA A 97 1.27 8.36 -19.65
C ALA A 97 2.70 8.56 -19.15
N VAL A 98 3.41 7.48 -18.86
CA VAL A 98 4.79 7.54 -18.34
C VAL A 98 5.77 7.24 -19.46
N ASP A 99 6.65 8.20 -19.75
CA ASP A 99 7.71 7.99 -20.72
C ASP A 99 8.71 6.97 -20.18
N THR A 100 9.02 5.98 -21.01
CA THR A 100 10.07 5.02 -20.67
C THR A 100 11.42 5.58 -21.11
N PRO A 101 12.46 5.43 -20.27
CA PRO A 101 13.80 5.86 -20.65
C PRO A 101 14.39 5.07 -21.82
#